data_3bbc5c595ab7bdf910faa2dd92bfe2fe
#
_entry.id   3bbc5c595ab7bdf910faa2dd92bfe2fe
#
_cell.length_a   1.000
_cell.length_b   1.000
_cell.length_c   1.000
_cell.angle_alpha   90.00
_cell.angle_beta   90.00
_cell.angle_gamma   90.00
#
_symmetry.space_group_name_H-M   'P 1'
#
loop_
_entity.id
_entity.type
_entity.pdbx_description
1 polymer ?
#
loop_
_entity_poly.entity_id
_entity_poly.type
_entity_poly.pdbx_seq_one_letter_code
_entity_poly.pdbx_strand_id
1 'polypeptide(L)'
;LSYYTLDVMAQYYTSFGNTYVSELRAFNYKQTDVETEFYNIWCKMYNNISNVNNILENLDNISASSLKYYPIYKGEALGLRAFMHFDLLRIFSEQITQNPEAAGIPYATQFSLTAPEFLKAKDVYTRIKNDLKEAEKLLNDPELYSSATAIDNYLKDQSTHFNLQAVQGTLARVYLTENNIDSALYYAEQVINSQKQSLLKKTELKDAFAGILSPKETIFGLYYKGFYDNVLKDLYQSITFYSLDPRYNIENIYQQNRTGNDYRWDEWFIPASQTSATRLKKITDIYQLNNKPCPAEVIQGINLIRLPEMYYIASEAALLKGDYPTALNYFNQVLESRGLTALDDRIPAETLTIDRIDEERYKEFIGEGQSFFHMKGRHLDIQDADGQLIKASPKIYNIEIPEQEFDYSK
;
A
#
# COMPACT_ATOMS: atom_id res chain seq x y z
N LEU A 1 4.60 9.43 3.52
CA LEU A 1 3.38 9.26 2.75
C LEU A 1 2.47 8.16 3.33
N SER A 2 2.79 6.88 3.14
CA SER A 2 1.87 5.77 3.41
C SER A 2 1.39 5.66 4.86
N TYR A 3 2.28 5.82 5.82
CA TYR A 3 1.97 5.60 7.25
C TYR A 3 1.33 6.79 7.96
N TYR A 4 1.27 7.93 7.31
CA TYR A 4 0.78 9.13 7.95
C TYR A 4 -0.19 9.89 7.07
N THR A 5 0.29 10.54 6.02
CA THR A 5 -0.50 11.46 5.19
C THR A 5 -1.77 10.79 4.67
N LEU A 6 -1.64 9.63 4.02
CA LEU A 6 -2.78 8.91 3.46
C LEU A 6 -3.71 8.31 4.52
N ASP A 7 -3.18 7.86 5.66
CA ASP A 7 -4.00 7.33 6.74
C ASP A 7 -4.75 8.42 7.51
N VAL A 8 -4.14 9.63 7.65
CA VAL A 8 -4.86 10.80 8.17
C VAL A 8 -6.02 11.18 7.25
N MET A 9 -5.79 11.18 5.92
CA MET A 9 -6.84 11.44 4.93
C MET A 9 -7.92 10.36 4.91
N ALA A 10 -7.56 9.11 5.21
CA ALA A 10 -8.52 8.03 5.43
C ALA A 10 -9.26 8.13 6.78
N GLN A 11 -9.05 9.19 7.54
CA GLN A 11 -9.71 9.51 8.80
C GLN A 11 -9.39 8.58 9.98
N TYR A 12 -8.32 7.80 9.95
CA TYR A 12 -7.96 6.92 11.07
C TYR A 12 -7.52 7.68 12.33
N TYR A 13 -6.91 8.87 12.19
CA TYR A 13 -6.28 9.59 13.30
C TYR A 13 -7.00 10.88 13.65
N THR A 14 -6.90 11.25 14.93
CA THR A 14 -7.45 12.51 15.44
C THR A 14 -6.46 13.65 15.32
N SER A 15 -6.95 14.88 15.33
CA SER A 15 -6.12 16.08 15.17
C SER A 15 -5.65 16.72 16.48
N PHE A 16 -6.18 16.40 17.63
CA PHE A 16 -5.86 16.99 18.96
C PHE A 16 -5.01 18.29 18.95
N GLY A 17 -5.55 19.36 18.33
CA GLY A 17 -4.91 20.65 18.29
C GLY A 17 -3.72 20.79 17.32
N ASN A 18 -3.40 19.77 16.51
CA ASN A 18 -2.43 19.86 15.44
C ASN A 18 -3.07 20.45 14.19
N THR A 19 -2.65 21.66 13.80
CA THR A 19 -3.22 22.36 12.64
C THR A 19 -3.03 21.57 11.35
N TYR A 20 -1.83 21.04 11.11
CA TYR A 20 -1.53 20.24 9.91
C TYR A 20 -2.48 19.04 9.77
N VAL A 21 -2.65 18.26 10.86
CA VAL A 21 -3.54 17.09 10.85
C VAL A 21 -5.00 17.49 10.63
N SER A 22 -5.45 18.57 11.26
CA SER A 22 -6.81 19.10 11.09
C SER A 22 -7.08 19.49 9.64
N GLU A 23 -6.15 20.22 9.03
CA GLU A 23 -6.27 20.71 7.67
C GLU A 23 -6.20 19.56 6.64
N LEU A 24 -5.32 18.59 6.89
CA LEU A 24 -5.21 17.39 6.05
C LEU A 24 -6.50 16.53 6.13
N ARG A 25 -7.07 16.37 7.31
CA ARG A 25 -8.37 15.70 7.49
C ARG A 25 -9.54 16.43 6.84
N ALA A 26 -9.47 17.77 6.79
CA ALA A 26 -10.45 18.61 6.13
C ALA A 26 -10.23 18.71 4.61
N PHE A 27 -9.22 18.01 4.07
CA PHE A 27 -8.83 18.06 2.66
C PHE A 27 -8.51 19.49 2.19
N ASN A 28 -7.91 20.31 3.06
CA ASN A 28 -7.46 21.66 2.75
C ASN A 28 -6.03 21.63 2.21
N TYR A 29 -5.88 21.23 0.95
CA TYR A 29 -4.59 21.06 0.27
C TYR A 29 -3.84 22.37 0.02
N LYS A 30 -4.52 23.51 0.13
CA LYS A 30 -3.91 24.86 -0.03
C LYS A 30 -3.34 25.43 1.27
N GLN A 31 -3.48 24.74 2.40
CA GLN A 31 -2.80 25.13 3.62
C GLN A 31 -1.30 24.87 3.48
N THR A 32 -0.49 25.85 3.89
CA THR A 32 0.96 25.88 3.61
C THR A 32 1.71 24.60 4.00
N ASP A 33 1.45 24.04 5.18
CA ASP A 33 2.15 22.84 5.64
C ASP A 33 1.72 21.61 4.88
N VAL A 34 0.44 21.53 4.50
CA VAL A 34 -0.13 20.44 3.68
C VAL A 34 0.41 20.51 2.25
N GLU A 35 0.41 21.69 1.64
CA GLU A 35 0.96 21.92 0.31
C GLU A 35 2.47 21.59 0.27
N THR A 36 3.22 22.01 1.29
CA THR A 36 4.65 21.71 1.44
C THR A 36 4.90 20.21 1.52
N GLU A 37 4.05 19.46 2.25
CA GLU A 37 4.20 18.00 2.34
C GLU A 37 3.98 17.34 0.98
N PHE A 38 2.95 17.71 0.21
CA PHE A 38 2.72 17.15 -1.13
C PHE A 38 3.83 17.53 -2.11
N TYR A 39 4.37 18.74 -2.03
CA TYR A 39 5.57 19.13 -2.79
C TYR A 39 6.77 18.26 -2.44
N ASN A 40 7.02 18.01 -1.15
CA ASN A 40 8.11 17.14 -0.71
C ASN A 40 7.92 15.69 -1.18
N ILE A 41 6.69 15.17 -1.17
CA ILE A 41 6.37 13.84 -1.70
C ILE A 41 6.72 13.77 -3.19
N TRP A 42 6.27 14.74 -3.96
CA TRP A 42 6.57 14.86 -5.40
C TRP A 42 8.07 14.84 -5.66
N CYS A 43 8.80 15.79 -5.06
CA CYS A 43 10.25 15.92 -5.26
C CYS A 43 11.03 14.65 -4.87
N LYS A 44 10.71 14.05 -3.72
CA LYS A 44 11.41 12.83 -3.25
C LYS A 44 11.10 11.64 -4.13
N MET A 45 9.88 11.48 -4.60
CA MET A 45 9.51 10.39 -5.51
C MET A 45 10.23 10.52 -6.86
N TYR A 46 10.23 11.73 -7.48
CA TYR A 46 10.97 11.94 -8.73
C TYR A 46 12.49 11.81 -8.58
N ASN A 47 13.05 12.21 -7.43
CA ASN A 47 14.46 11.95 -7.13
C ASN A 47 14.77 10.44 -7.09
N ASN A 48 13.91 9.64 -6.48
CA ASN A 48 14.07 8.18 -6.46
C ASN A 48 13.89 7.57 -7.87
N ILE A 49 12.93 8.05 -8.66
CA ILE A 49 12.74 7.66 -10.05
C ILE A 49 14.00 7.99 -10.88
N SER A 50 14.59 9.18 -10.68
CA SER A 50 15.85 9.56 -11.33
C SER A 50 16.98 8.61 -11.00
N ASN A 51 17.14 8.18 -9.73
CA ASN A 51 18.12 7.20 -9.32
C ASN A 51 17.87 5.83 -10.00
N VAL A 52 16.62 5.39 -10.11
CA VAL A 52 16.28 4.16 -10.82
C VAL A 52 16.58 4.27 -12.31
N ASN A 53 16.31 5.42 -12.93
CA ASN A 53 16.66 5.66 -14.33
C ASN A 53 18.18 5.60 -14.56
N ASN A 54 18.98 6.14 -13.62
CA ASN A 54 20.44 6.01 -13.67
C ASN A 54 20.89 4.54 -13.62
N ILE A 55 20.26 3.71 -12.80
CA ILE A 55 20.53 2.26 -12.75
C ILE A 55 20.20 1.63 -14.12
N LEU A 56 19.03 1.91 -14.67
CA LEU A 56 18.58 1.36 -15.95
C LEU A 56 19.51 1.76 -17.10
N GLU A 57 19.91 3.03 -17.18
CA GLU A 57 20.84 3.54 -18.18
C GLU A 57 22.20 2.83 -18.09
N ASN A 58 22.74 2.65 -16.89
CA ASN A 58 24.01 1.92 -16.70
C ASN A 58 23.88 0.44 -17.05
N LEU A 59 22.74 -0.20 -16.76
CA LEU A 59 22.48 -1.58 -17.17
C LEU A 59 22.37 -1.72 -18.69
N ASP A 60 21.79 -0.76 -19.40
CA ASP A 60 21.66 -0.78 -20.86
C ASP A 60 23.03 -0.61 -21.56
N ASN A 61 24.01 -0.01 -20.89
CA ASN A 61 25.36 0.20 -21.40
C ASN A 61 26.30 -0.99 -21.20
N ILE A 62 25.85 -2.07 -20.55
CA ILE A 62 26.68 -3.27 -20.32
C ILE A 62 26.05 -4.52 -20.96
N SER A 63 26.92 -5.54 -21.24
CA SER A 63 26.39 -6.82 -21.71
C SER A 63 25.63 -7.54 -20.58
N ALA A 64 24.45 -8.07 -20.90
CA ALA A 64 23.66 -8.86 -19.95
C ALA A 64 24.44 -10.05 -19.37
N SER A 65 25.35 -10.63 -20.15
CA SER A 65 26.22 -11.75 -19.73
C SER A 65 27.33 -11.33 -18.74
N SER A 66 27.58 -10.03 -18.57
CA SER A 66 28.63 -9.53 -17.66
C SER A 66 28.19 -9.46 -16.20
N LEU A 67 26.86 -9.56 -15.91
CA LEU A 67 26.31 -9.54 -14.56
C LEU A 67 25.49 -10.80 -14.31
N LYS A 68 25.80 -11.51 -13.24
CA LYS A 68 25.12 -12.75 -12.83
C LYS A 68 23.60 -12.59 -12.71
N TYR A 69 23.15 -11.46 -12.16
CA TYR A 69 21.72 -11.18 -11.89
C TYR A 69 21.19 -10.02 -12.73
N TYR A 70 21.73 -9.80 -13.92
CA TYR A 70 21.29 -8.72 -14.81
C TYR A 70 19.76 -8.65 -15.00
N PRO A 71 19.05 -9.77 -15.31
CA PRO A 71 17.60 -9.72 -15.47
C PRO A 71 16.88 -9.30 -14.19
N ILE A 72 17.39 -9.72 -13.01
CA ILE A 72 16.80 -9.35 -11.73
C ILE A 72 16.98 -7.85 -11.48
N TYR A 73 18.20 -7.32 -11.60
CA TYR A 73 18.46 -5.89 -11.42
C TYR A 73 17.60 -5.02 -12.34
N LYS A 74 17.50 -5.41 -13.62
CA LYS A 74 16.73 -4.67 -14.61
C LYS A 74 15.22 -4.79 -14.35
N GLY A 75 14.74 -6.00 -14.05
CA GLY A 75 13.33 -6.24 -13.74
C GLY A 75 12.86 -5.50 -12.48
N GLU A 76 13.65 -5.56 -11.40
CA GLU A 76 13.34 -4.81 -10.18
C GLU A 76 13.35 -3.29 -10.39
N ALA A 77 14.33 -2.77 -11.15
CA ALA A 77 14.41 -1.35 -11.45
C ALA A 77 13.22 -0.86 -12.29
N LEU A 78 12.82 -1.59 -13.34
CA LEU A 78 11.62 -1.28 -14.12
C LEU A 78 10.35 -1.34 -13.27
N GLY A 79 10.22 -2.37 -12.44
CA GLY A 79 9.09 -2.52 -11.52
C GLY A 79 9.00 -1.38 -10.51
N LEU A 80 10.11 -0.98 -9.89
CA LEU A 80 10.17 0.15 -8.96
C LEU A 80 9.84 1.48 -9.65
N ARG A 81 10.33 1.71 -10.88
CA ARG A 81 9.99 2.90 -11.66
C ARG A 81 8.48 2.99 -11.88
N ALA A 82 7.87 1.90 -12.32
CA ALA A 82 6.44 1.81 -12.54
C ALA A 82 5.64 2.00 -11.25
N PHE A 83 6.05 1.36 -10.15
CA PHE A 83 5.40 1.47 -8.85
C PHE A 83 5.38 2.91 -8.32
N MET A 84 6.51 3.62 -8.40
CA MET A 84 6.59 5.01 -7.95
C MET A 84 5.78 5.96 -8.82
N HIS A 85 5.78 5.79 -10.14
CA HIS A 85 4.92 6.57 -11.02
C HIS A 85 3.43 6.28 -10.79
N PHE A 86 3.07 5.03 -10.50
CA PHE A 86 1.70 4.66 -10.18
C PHE A 86 1.22 5.34 -8.89
N ASP A 87 2.06 5.39 -7.86
CA ASP A 87 1.72 6.08 -6.61
C ASP A 87 1.57 7.61 -6.84
N LEU A 88 2.48 8.23 -7.59
CA LEU A 88 2.36 9.65 -7.97
C LEU A 88 1.07 9.91 -8.76
N LEU A 89 0.76 9.04 -9.73
CA LEU A 89 -0.45 9.18 -10.53
C LEU A 89 -1.71 9.07 -9.67
N ARG A 90 -1.77 8.12 -8.74
CA ARG A 90 -2.90 7.97 -7.81
C ARG A 90 -3.08 9.18 -6.88
N ILE A 91 -1.99 9.87 -6.54
CA ILE A 91 -2.07 11.09 -5.72
C ILE A 91 -2.54 12.26 -6.56
N PHE A 92 -1.84 12.59 -7.65
CA PHE A 92 -1.90 13.88 -8.34
C PHE A 92 -2.77 13.91 -9.59
N SER A 93 -3.39 12.81 -9.99
CA SER A 93 -4.32 12.76 -11.13
C SER A 93 -5.73 12.44 -10.68
N GLU A 94 -6.72 12.83 -11.47
CA GLU A 94 -8.08 12.33 -11.30
C GLU A 94 -8.13 10.81 -11.48
N GLN A 95 -9.16 10.19 -10.88
CA GLN A 95 -9.36 8.75 -11.06
C GLN A 95 -9.65 8.43 -12.52
N ILE A 96 -8.90 7.50 -13.09
CA ILE A 96 -8.96 7.17 -14.53
C ILE A 96 -10.36 6.74 -15.00
N THR A 97 -11.11 6.06 -14.16
CA THR A 97 -12.49 5.64 -14.48
C THR A 97 -13.47 6.80 -14.52
N GLN A 98 -13.15 7.91 -13.85
CA GLN A 98 -13.94 9.14 -13.88
C GLN A 98 -13.56 10.02 -15.07
N ASN A 99 -12.27 10.14 -15.35
CA ASN A 99 -11.77 10.98 -16.45
C ASN A 99 -10.46 10.41 -17.06
N PRO A 100 -10.53 9.54 -18.06
CA PRO A 100 -9.34 8.98 -18.71
C PRO A 100 -8.45 10.03 -19.41
N GLU A 101 -9.04 11.16 -19.81
CA GLU A 101 -8.37 12.27 -20.50
C GLU A 101 -7.80 13.31 -19.53
N ALA A 102 -7.96 13.11 -18.20
CA ALA A 102 -7.41 14.01 -17.20
C ALA A 102 -5.90 14.20 -17.38
N ALA A 103 -5.41 15.35 -16.89
CA ALA A 103 -3.99 15.56 -16.74
C ALA A 103 -3.40 14.46 -15.84
N GLY A 104 -2.38 13.79 -16.34
CA GLY A 104 -1.58 12.85 -15.57
C GLY A 104 -0.31 13.54 -15.07
N ILE A 105 0.75 12.78 -15.04
CA ILE A 105 2.07 13.20 -14.54
C ILE A 105 3.15 12.98 -15.61
N PRO A 106 4.33 13.61 -15.51
CA PRO A 106 5.48 13.24 -16.32
C PRO A 106 5.91 11.79 -16.05
N TYR A 107 6.12 10.98 -17.10
CA TYR A 107 6.68 9.64 -16.95
C TYR A 107 8.18 9.67 -17.30
N ALA A 108 9.01 9.86 -16.29
CA ALA A 108 10.47 9.99 -16.46
C ALA A 108 11.12 8.63 -16.72
N THR A 109 11.82 8.52 -17.86
CA THR A 109 12.51 7.29 -18.28
C THR A 109 14.02 7.47 -18.46
N GLN A 110 14.53 8.68 -18.27
CA GLN A 110 15.93 9.02 -18.45
C GLN A 110 16.52 9.65 -17.19
N PHE A 111 17.79 9.44 -16.94
CA PHE A 111 18.57 10.18 -15.97
C PHE A 111 18.99 11.52 -16.60
N SER A 112 18.18 12.55 -16.45
CA SER A 112 18.35 13.83 -17.14
C SER A 112 17.90 15.00 -16.27
N LEU A 113 18.49 16.16 -16.50
CA LEU A 113 18.03 17.43 -15.95
C LEU A 113 16.85 18.05 -16.75
N THR A 114 16.54 17.48 -17.91
CA THR A 114 15.39 17.92 -18.70
C THR A 114 14.13 17.31 -18.14
N ALA A 115 13.18 18.16 -17.76
CA ALA A 115 11.87 17.71 -17.28
C ALA A 115 11.11 17.01 -18.43
N PRO A 116 10.56 15.81 -18.21
CA PRO A 116 9.72 15.15 -19.21
C PRO A 116 8.36 15.86 -19.31
N GLU A 117 7.72 15.70 -20.47
CA GLU A 117 6.40 16.28 -20.72
C GLU A 117 5.32 15.66 -19.83
N PHE A 118 4.34 16.46 -19.45
CA PHE A 118 3.12 15.99 -18.81
C PHE A 118 2.29 15.16 -19.79
N LEU A 119 1.87 14.01 -19.36
CA LEU A 119 1.05 13.09 -20.14
C LEU A 119 -0.40 13.10 -19.65
N LYS A 120 -1.31 12.56 -20.45
CA LYS A 120 -2.66 12.23 -19.97
C LYS A 120 -2.60 11.00 -19.05
N ALA A 121 -3.52 10.91 -18.10
CA ALA A 121 -3.58 9.79 -17.16
C ALA A 121 -3.53 8.43 -17.86
N LYS A 122 -4.34 8.20 -18.91
CA LYS A 122 -4.35 6.95 -19.69
C LYS A 122 -2.99 6.58 -20.30
N ASP A 123 -2.22 7.58 -20.74
CA ASP A 123 -0.90 7.36 -21.35
C ASP A 123 0.13 6.98 -20.28
N VAL A 124 0.02 7.59 -19.09
CA VAL A 124 0.84 7.20 -17.92
C VAL A 124 0.54 5.76 -17.50
N TYR A 125 -0.75 5.37 -17.40
CA TYR A 125 -1.13 3.97 -17.12
C TYR A 125 -0.56 3.00 -18.15
N THR A 126 -0.54 3.39 -19.42
CA THR A 126 0.05 2.56 -20.48
C THR A 126 1.55 2.36 -20.26
N ARG A 127 2.30 3.41 -19.92
CA ARG A 127 3.73 3.32 -19.62
C ARG A 127 4.02 2.51 -18.36
N ILE A 128 3.24 2.69 -17.30
CA ILE A 128 3.31 1.88 -16.08
C ILE A 128 3.17 0.39 -16.41
N LYS A 129 2.13 0.03 -17.18
CA LYS A 129 1.90 -1.37 -17.58
C LYS A 129 3.01 -1.92 -18.46
N ASN A 130 3.59 -1.12 -19.34
CA ASN A 130 4.71 -1.56 -20.17
C ASN A 130 5.95 -1.89 -19.34
N ASP A 131 6.33 -1.03 -18.40
CA ASP A 131 7.46 -1.29 -17.49
C ASP A 131 7.20 -2.54 -16.61
N LEU A 132 5.98 -2.67 -16.05
CA LEU A 132 5.63 -3.84 -15.24
C LEU A 132 5.63 -5.14 -16.05
N LYS A 133 5.17 -5.11 -17.31
CA LYS A 133 5.19 -6.28 -18.19
C LYS A 133 6.61 -6.70 -18.59
N GLU A 134 7.47 -5.75 -18.87
CA GLU A 134 8.88 -6.06 -19.14
C GLU A 134 9.58 -6.57 -17.85
N ALA A 135 9.27 -5.97 -16.69
CA ALA A 135 9.76 -6.47 -15.40
C ALA A 135 9.28 -7.91 -15.14
N GLU A 136 7.99 -8.20 -15.36
CA GLU A 136 7.43 -9.55 -15.23
C GLU A 136 8.20 -10.56 -16.09
N LYS A 137 8.43 -10.24 -17.35
CA LYS A 137 9.16 -11.10 -18.28
C LYS A 137 10.57 -11.38 -17.81
N LEU A 138 11.28 -10.36 -17.31
CA LEU A 138 12.66 -10.48 -16.82
C LEU A 138 12.76 -11.29 -15.52
N LEU A 139 11.76 -11.17 -14.63
CA LEU A 139 11.75 -11.81 -13.32
C LEU A 139 11.09 -13.20 -13.32
N ASN A 140 10.35 -13.56 -14.37
CA ASN A 140 9.65 -14.85 -14.47
C ASN A 140 10.56 -15.95 -15.08
N ASP A 141 11.80 -16.02 -14.63
CA ASP A 141 12.72 -17.08 -15.00
C ASP A 141 13.08 -17.92 -13.76
N PRO A 142 12.57 -19.15 -13.63
CA PRO A 142 12.87 -20.02 -12.50
C PRO A 142 14.36 -20.32 -12.32
N GLU A 143 15.16 -20.29 -13.40
CA GLU A 143 16.58 -20.57 -13.33
C GLU A 143 17.35 -19.48 -12.58
N LEU A 144 16.86 -18.22 -12.60
CA LEU A 144 17.46 -17.11 -11.86
C LEU A 144 17.51 -17.37 -10.33
N TYR A 145 16.52 -18.09 -9.82
CA TYR A 145 16.38 -18.38 -8.40
C TYR A 145 16.84 -19.79 -8.03
N SER A 146 16.95 -20.70 -9.00
CA SER A 146 17.33 -22.09 -8.74
C SER A 146 18.84 -22.25 -8.43
N SER A 147 19.65 -21.34 -8.94
CA SER A 147 21.10 -21.29 -8.68
C SER A 147 21.47 -20.61 -7.37
N ALA A 148 20.49 -20.04 -6.68
CA ALA A 148 20.67 -19.46 -5.36
C ALA A 148 20.91 -20.58 -4.33
N THR A 149 22.14 -21.00 -4.21
CA THR A 149 22.56 -21.73 -3.02
C THR A 149 22.34 -20.83 -1.80
N ALA A 150 22.10 -21.42 -0.62
CA ALA A 150 21.87 -20.70 0.65
C ALA A 150 22.97 -19.66 1.02
N ILE A 151 23.97 -19.48 0.19
CA ILE A 151 25.14 -18.63 0.35
C ILE A 151 25.00 -17.29 -0.41
N ASP A 152 24.04 -17.16 -1.35
CA ASP A 152 23.89 -15.93 -2.10
C ASP A 152 23.04 -14.91 -1.33
N ASN A 153 23.74 -14.00 -0.65
CA ASN A 153 23.09 -12.98 0.19
C ASN A 153 22.21 -12.01 -0.62
N TYR A 154 22.43 -11.87 -1.93
CA TYR A 154 21.62 -10.96 -2.74
C TYR A 154 20.17 -11.45 -2.90
N LEU A 155 19.96 -12.75 -3.06
CA LEU A 155 18.62 -13.33 -3.23
C LEU A 155 17.95 -13.71 -1.90
N LYS A 156 18.59 -13.40 -0.78
CA LYS A 156 17.99 -13.52 0.53
C LYS A 156 16.95 -12.41 0.74
N ASP A 157 16.02 -12.62 1.65
CA ASP A 157 15.07 -11.60 2.07
C ASP A 157 14.20 -11.03 0.93
N GLN A 158 13.64 -11.91 0.10
CA GLN A 158 12.85 -11.58 -1.09
C GLN A 158 11.72 -10.57 -0.84
N SER A 159 11.23 -10.43 0.38
CA SER A 159 10.23 -9.42 0.75
C SER A 159 10.75 -7.97 0.70
N THR A 160 12.08 -7.77 0.62
CA THR A 160 12.70 -6.44 0.43
C THR A 160 13.07 -6.16 -1.03
N HIS A 161 12.86 -7.12 -1.92
CA HIS A 161 13.07 -7.01 -3.36
C HIS A 161 11.76 -6.71 -4.08
N PHE A 162 11.83 -5.90 -5.14
CA PHE A 162 10.67 -5.73 -6.01
C PHE A 162 10.54 -6.95 -6.94
N ASN A 163 10.26 -8.08 -6.32
CA ASN A 163 10.26 -9.41 -6.91
C ASN A 163 9.08 -9.63 -7.88
N LEU A 164 9.00 -10.83 -8.50
CA LEU A 164 7.92 -11.17 -9.44
C LEU A 164 6.52 -10.97 -8.83
N GLN A 165 6.31 -11.40 -7.58
CA GLN A 165 5.02 -11.24 -6.91
C GLN A 165 4.68 -9.78 -6.63
N ALA A 166 5.70 -8.93 -6.38
CA ALA A 166 5.50 -7.48 -6.25
C ALA A 166 5.07 -6.83 -7.58
N VAL A 167 5.67 -7.25 -8.69
CA VAL A 167 5.26 -6.83 -10.05
C VAL A 167 3.83 -7.26 -10.34
N GLN A 168 3.49 -8.53 -10.12
CA GLN A 168 2.15 -9.06 -10.34
C GLN A 168 1.10 -8.43 -9.43
N GLY A 169 1.42 -8.24 -8.15
CA GLY A 169 0.56 -7.53 -7.20
C GLY A 169 0.32 -6.07 -7.60
N THR A 170 1.34 -5.39 -8.13
CA THR A 170 1.20 -4.04 -8.66
C THR A 170 0.32 -4.02 -9.92
N LEU A 171 0.49 -4.99 -10.82
CA LEU A 171 -0.39 -5.15 -12.00
C LEU A 171 -1.85 -5.38 -11.57
N ALA A 172 -2.10 -6.21 -10.55
CA ALA A 172 -3.44 -6.41 -10.01
C ALA A 172 -4.06 -5.09 -9.52
N ARG A 173 -3.29 -4.26 -8.79
CA ARG A 173 -3.73 -2.92 -8.34
C ARG A 173 -4.02 -1.99 -9.52
N VAL A 174 -3.12 -1.94 -10.50
CA VAL A 174 -3.25 -1.08 -11.69
C VAL A 174 -4.51 -1.43 -12.46
N TYR A 175 -4.71 -2.71 -12.75
CA TYR A 175 -5.88 -3.16 -13.51
C TYR A 175 -7.19 -2.99 -12.74
N LEU A 176 -7.21 -3.20 -11.43
CA LEU A 176 -8.38 -2.90 -10.62
C LEU A 176 -8.71 -1.40 -10.66
N THR A 177 -7.70 -0.54 -10.56
CA THR A 177 -7.87 0.92 -10.62
C THR A 177 -8.40 1.39 -11.98
N GLU A 178 -8.03 0.71 -13.07
CA GLU A 178 -8.57 0.95 -14.42
C GLU A 178 -9.94 0.29 -14.67
N ASN A 179 -10.50 -0.41 -13.68
CA ASN A 179 -11.70 -1.25 -13.81
C ASN A 179 -11.57 -2.37 -14.87
N ASN A 180 -10.35 -2.84 -15.13
CA ASN A 180 -10.08 -4.01 -15.95
C ASN A 180 -10.12 -5.26 -15.07
N ILE A 181 -11.33 -5.73 -14.82
CA ILE A 181 -11.64 -6.74 -13.82
C ILE A 181 -11.00 -8.10 -14.15
N ASP A 182 -11.00 -8.50 -15.43
CA ASP A 182 -10.39 -9.77 -15.84
C ASP A 182 -8.90 -9.83 -15.57
N SER A 183 -8.19 -8.76 -15.92
CA SER A 183 -6.76 -8.68 -15.67
C SER A 183 -6.43 -8.52 -14.18
N ALA A 184 -7.25 -7.79 -13.42
CA ALA A 184 -7.09 -7.64 -11.98
C ALA A 184 -7.20 -9.00 -11.27
N LEU A 185 -8.24 -9.79 -11.60
CA LEU A 185 -8.42 -11.15 -11.09
C LEU A 185 -7.24 -12.04 -11.46
N TYR A 186 -6.87 -12.07 -12.73
CA TYR A 186 -5.77 -12.88 -13.23
C TYR A 186 -4.47 -12.64 -12.44
N TYR A 187 -4.06 -11.37 -12.28
CA TYR A 187 -2.81 -11.05 -11.57
C TYR A 187 -2.88 -11.30 -10.07
N ALA A 188 -4.00 -11.04 -9.43
CA ALA A 188 -4.20 -11.39 -8.03
C ALA A 188 -4.07 -12.91 -7.81
N GLU A 189 -4.67 -13.71 -8.70
CA GLU A 189 -4.57 -15.17 -8.67
C GLU A 189 -3.15 -15.68 -8.96
N GLN A 190 -2.37 -15.04 -9.85
CA GLN A 190 -0.97 -15.40 -10.06
C GLN A 190 -0.17 -15.30 -8.75
N VAL A 191 -0.38 -14.24 -7.97
CA VAL A 191 0.28 -14.08 -6.68
C VAL A 191 -0.21 -15.12 -5.67
N ILE A 192 -1.52 -15.29 -5.50
CA ILE A 192 -2.11 -16.26 -4.57
C ILE A 192 -1.64 -17.68 -4.89
N ASN A 193 -1.72 -18.09 -6.15
CA ASN A 193 -1.38 -19.44 -6.62
C ASN A 193 0.12 -19.71 -6.64
N SER A 194 0.97 -18.68 -6.56
CA SER A 194 2.43 -18.85 -6.44
C SER A 194 2.82 -19.58 -5.15
N GLN A 195 1.97 -19.51 -4.12
CA GLN A 195 2.21 -20.07 -2.78
C GLN A 195 3.54 -19.64 -2.13
N LYS A 196 4.13 -18.54 -2.64
CA LYS A 196 5.33 -17.95 -2.02
C LYS A 196 5.02 -17.28 -0.69
N GLN A 197 3.81 -16.74 -0.55
CA GLN A 197 3.27 -16.17 0.68
C GLN A 197 2.07 -16.99 1.14
N SER A 198 1.72 -16.84 2.41
CA SER A 198 0.53 -17.46 3.02
C SER A 198 -0.11 -16.52 4.03
N LEU A 199 -1.44 -16.60 4.18
CA LEU A 199 -2.15 -15.84 5.19
C LEU A 199 -1.70 -16.26 6.60
N LEU A 200 -1.49 -15.29 7.48
CA LEU A 200 -1.08 -15.52 8.86
C LEU A 200 -2.23 -16.09 9.69
N LYS A 201 -1.91 -17.01 10.57
CA LYS A 201 -2.81 -17.50 11.61
C LYS A 201 -2.66 -16.65 12.89
N LYS A 202 -3.58 -16.80 13.84
CA LYS A 202 -3.58 -16.05 15.12
C LYS A 202 -2.21 -15.98 15.80
N THR A 203 -1.54 -17.11 15.96
CA THR A 203 -0.25 -17.20 16.66
C THR A 203 0.89 -16.50 15.90
N GLU A 204 0.71 -16.28 14.60
CA GLU A 204 1.65 -15.65 13.71
C GLU A 204 1.35 -14.14 13.50
N LEU A 205 0.13 -13.70 13.81
CA LEU A 205 -0.26 -12.29 13.81
C LEU A 205 0.37 -11.51 14.96
N LYS A 206 0.69 -12.19 16.05
CA LYS A 206 1.31 -11.56 17.20
C LYS A 206 2.64 -10.92 16.79
N ASP A 207 2.70 -9.60 16.94
CA ASP A 207 3.85 -8.77 16.62
C ASP A 207 4.27 -8.80 15.13
N ALA A 208 3.49 -9.41 14.25
CA ALA A 208 3.86 -9.68 12.85
C ALA A 208 4.12 -8.43 12.02
N PHE A 209 3.53 -7.29 12.38
CA PHE A 209 3.66 -6.04 11.63
C PHE A 209 4.15 -4.88 12.50
N ALA A 210 4.61 -5.16 13.72
CA ALA A 210 5.07 -4.13 14.65
C ALA A 210 6.47 -3.60 14.25
N GLY A 211 6.54 -2.80 13.18
CA GLY A 211 7.78 -2.28 12.61
C GLY A 211 8.64 -3.34 11.92
N ILE A 212 8.06 -4.48 11.57
CA ILE A 212 8.75 -5.59 10.90
C ILE A 212 8.01 -6.08 9.66
N LEU A 213 8.75 -6.67 8.72
CA LEU A 213 8.20 -7.35 7.56
C LEU A 213 7.87 -8.80 7.92
N SER A 214 6.63 -9.22 7.67
CA SER A 214 6.24 -10.61 7.87
C SER A 214 6.80 -11.49 6.76
N PRO A 215 7.61 -12.52 7.06
CA PRO A 215 8.14 -13.40 6.02
C PRO A 215 7.05 -14.19 5.29
N LYS A 216 5.83 -14.24 5.83
CA LYS A 216 4.70 -14.98 5.25
C LYS A 216 3.78 -14.14 4.42
N GLU A 217 3.37 -12.95 4.89
CA GLU A 217 2.40 -12.12 4.18
C GLU A 217 3.00 -10.96 3.39
N THR A 218 4.21 -10.49 3.74
CA THR A 218 4.84 -9.38 3.03
C THR A 218 5.30 -9.86 1.64
N ILE A 219 4.73 -9.28 0.61
CA ILE A 219 5.15 -9.46 -0.78
C ILE A 219 6.29 -8.51 -1.09
N PHE A 220 6.11 -7.23 -0.71
CA PHE A 220 7.13 -6.20 -0.84
C PHE A 220 7.06 -5.22 0.32
N GLY A 221 8.21 -4.89 0.87
CA GLY A 221 8.39 -3.89 1.91
C GLY A 221 9.75 -3.24 1.84
N LEU A 222 9.88 -2.10 2.52
CA LEU A 222 11.15 -1.38 2.60
C LEU A 222 11.84 -1.72 3.92
N TYR A 223 13.08 -2.23 3.83
CA TYR A 223 13.93 -2.38 5.00
C TYR A 223 14.35 -1.01 5.53
N TYR A 224 14.08 -0.75 6.80
CA TYR A 224 14.51 0.47 7.46
C TYR A 224 14.70 0.27 8.98
N LYS A 225 15.91 -0.04 9.38
CA LYS A 225 16.27 -0.32 10.77
C LYS A 225 16.03 0.85 11.74
N GLY A 226 16.10 2.06 11.27
CA GLY A 226 15.92 3.26 12.10
C GLY A 226 14.55 3.93 11.96
N PHE A 227 13.58 3.25 11.31
CA PHE A 227 12.30 3.88 10.98
C PHE A 227 11.55 4.40 12.22
N TYR A 228 11.46 3.58 13.26
CA TYR A 228 10.78 3.97 14.47
C TYR A 228 11.47 5.17 15.14
N ASP A 229 12.77 5.08 15.38
CA ASP A 229 13.53 6.15 16.06
C ASP A 229 13.53 7.48 15.30
N ASN A 230 13.67 7.41 13.98
CA ASN A 230 13.89 8.59 13.16
C ASN A 230 12.60 9.20 12.61
N VAL A 231 11.50 8.45 12.58
CA VAL A 231 10.25 8.88 11.96
C VAL A 231 9.05 8.79 12.89
N LEU A 232 8.90 7.69 13.63
CA LEU A 232 7.67 7.42 14.38
C LEU A 232 7.74 7.71 15.87
N LYS A 233 8.93 7.71 16.47
CA LYS A 233 9.07 7.81 17.93
C LYS A 233 8.40 9.05 18.51
N ASP A 234 8.70 10.22 17.96
CA ASP A 234 8.13 11.48 18.43
C ASP A 234 6.63 11.55 18.12
N LEU A 235 6.24 11.05 16.97
CA LEU A 235 4.84 10.99 16.54
C LEU A 235 4.04 9.99 17.41
N TYR A 236 4.61 8.83 17.72
CA TYR A 236 3.97 7.79 18.50
C TYR A 236 3.92 8.08 20.01
N GLN A 237 4.94 8.74 20.56
CA GLN A 237 4.97 9.16 21.97
C GLN A 237 4.14 10.42 22.21
N SER A 238 3.94 11.24 21.20
CA SER A 238 3.08 12.41 21.28
C SER A 238 1.62 11.95 21.22
N ILE A 239 0.90 12.09 22.33
CA ILE A 239 -0.56 11.89 22.41
C ILE A 239 -1.30 12.71 21.34
N THR A 240 -0.65 13.78 20.85
CA THR A 240 -1.22 14.72 19.88
C THR A 240 -1.22 14.25 18.44
N PHE A 241 -0.41 13.26 18.05
CA PHE A 241 -0.21 12.97 16.62
C PHE A 241 -0.81 11.65 16.12
N TYR A 242 -0.88 10.62 16.96
CA TYR A 242 -1.29 9.28 16.53
C TYR A 242 -2.30 8.61 17.45
N SER A 243 -3.09 9.39 18.14
CA SER A 243 -4.25 8.83 18.81
C SER A 243 -5.27 8.48 17.74
N LEU A 244 -5.61 7.22 17.66
CA LEU A 244 -6.82 6.80 16.95
C LEU A 244 -8.00 7.55 17.54
N ASP A 245 -8.85 8.07 16.69
CA ASP A 245 -9.93 8.95 17.15
C ASP A 245 -10.89 8.17 18.05
N PRO A 246 -10.99 8.50 19.35
CA PRO A 246 -11.89 7.78 20.27
C PRO A 246 -13.37 7.96 19.89
N ARG A 247 -13.71 8.98 19.09
CA ARG A 247 -15.08 9.22 18.60
C ARG A 247 -15.50 8.17 17.57
N TYR A 248 -14.55 7.66 16.78
CA TYR A 248 -14.81 6.53 15.87
C TYR A 248 -15.06 5.25 16.62
N ASN A 249 -14.68 5.22 17.89
CA ASN A 249 -14.58 3.98 18.61
C ASN A 249 -14.01 2.89 17.69
N ILE A 250 -12.73 3.06 17.32
CA ILE A 250 -12.07 2.16 16.38
C ILE A 250 -12.17 0.70 16.83
N GLU A 251 -12.32 0.51 18.13
CA GLU A 251 -12.66 -0.78 18.71
C GLU A 251 -13.98 -1.32 18.15
N ASN A 252 -15.00 -0.47 18.00
CA ASN A 252 -16.29 -0.89 17.44
C ASN A 252 -16.18 -1.31 15.97
N ILE A 253 -15.28 -0.70 15.18
CA ILE A 253 -15.06 -1.11 13.80
C ILE A 253 -14.63 -2.57 13.73
N TYR A 254 -13.77 -3.00 14.66
CA TYR A 254 -13.33 -4.39 14.75
C TYR A 254 -14.31 -5.31 15.48
N GLN A 255 -15.21 -4.76 16.25
CA GLN A 255 -16.16 -5.52 17.07
C GLN A 255 -17.59 -5.51 16.55
N GLN A 256 -17.99 -4.49 15.78
CA GLN A 256 -19.29 -4.46 15.12
C GLN A 256 -19.39 -5.62 14.13
N ASN A 257 -20.45 -6.35 14.17
CA ASN A 257 -20.73 -7.50 13.29
C ASN A 257 -19.79 -8.70 13.45
N ARG A 258 -19.07 -8.84 14.57
CA ARG A 258 -18.25 -10.02 14.72
C ARG A 258 -19.04 -11.24 15.18
N THR A 259 -18.89 -12.27 14.37
CA THR A 259 -19.12 -13.64 14.75
C THR A 259 -17.74 -14.29 14.82
N GLY A 260 -17.15 -14.31 16.00
CA GLY A 260 -15.77 -14.73 16.20
C GLY A 260 -14.96 -13.69 16.98
N ASN A 261 -13.66 -13.89 17.08
CA ASN A 261 -12.73 -12.98 17.73
C ASN A 261 -11.80 -12.38 16.69
N ASP A 262 -11.97 -11.10 16.38
CA ASP A 262 -11.11 -10.41 15.41
C ASP A 262 -9.70 -10.25 15.98
N TYR A 263 -8.78 -11.12 15.54
CA TYR A 263 -7.41 -11.14 16.02
C TYR A 263 -6.64 -9.86 15.74
N ARG A 264 -7.06 -9.06 14.75
CA ARG A 264 -6.44 -7.77 14.43
C ARG A 264 -6.59 -6.81 15.59
N TRP A 265 -7.75 -6.75 16.23
CA TRP A 265 -7.93 -5.92 17.41
C TRP A 265 -6.96 -6.30 18.54
N ASP A 266 -6.87 -7.58 18.84
CA ASP A 266 -6.04 -8.06 19.95
C ASP A 266 -4.53 -7.86 19.67
N GLU A 267 -4.11 -7.97 18.40
CA GLU A 267 -2.69 -8.04 18.07
C GLU A 267 -2.11 -6.72 17.50
N TRP A 268 -2.95 -5.88 16.91
CA TRP A 268 -2.46 -4.66 16.25
C TRP A 268 -2.68 -3.37 17.05
N PHE A 269 -3.37 -3.44 18.17
CA PHE A 269 -3.67 -2.26 18.97
C PHE A 269 -3.13 -2.38 20.39
N ILE A 270 -2.78 -1.22 20.95
CA ILE A 270 -2.56 -1.03 22.39
C ILE A 270 -3.80 -0.28 22.89
N PRO A 271 -4.63 -0.93 23.71
CA PRO A 271 -5.87 -0.31 24.21
C PRO A 271 -5.63 0.99 24.97
N ALA A 272 -6.63 1.85 24.98
CA ALA A 272 -6.62 3.05 25.81
C ALA A 272 -6.47 2.72 27.29
N SER A 273 -5.78 3.58 28.01
CA SER A 273 -5.66 3.55 29.47
C SER A 273 -6.14 4.89 30.05
N GLN A 274 -6.15 5.03 31.36
CA GLN A 274 -6.51 6.30 32.02
C GLN A 274 -5.63 7.48 31.58
N THR A 275 -4.43 7.21 31.05
CA THR A 275 -3.42 8.23 30.70
C THR A 275 -3.03 8.22 29.22
N SER A 276 -3.58 7.31 28.41
CA SER A 276 -3.22 7.20 26.99
C SER A 276 -4.40 6.75 26.14
N ALA A 277 -4.51 7.30 24.93
CA ALA A 277 -5.46 6.84 23.92
C ALA A 277 -5.04 5.49 23.32
N THR A 278 -5.97 4.83 22.63
CA THR A 278 -5.67 3.65 21.82
C THR A 278 -4.62 3.98 20.76
N ARG A 279 -3.62 3.13 20.61
CA ARG A 279 -2.51 3.30 19.66
C ARG A 279 -2.38 2.11 18.72
N LEU A 280 -1.93 2.38 17.50
CA LEU A 280 -1.66 1.33 16.53
C LEU A 280 -0.27 0.72 16.78
N LYS A 281 -0.23 -0.49 17.29
CA LYS A 281 1.00 -1.26 17.52
C LYS A 281 1.68 -1.64 16.20
N LYS A 282 0.90 -1.81 15.15
CA LYS A 282 1.34 -2.24 13.82
C LYS A 282 2.45 -1.38 13.21
N ILE A 283 2.49 -0.09 13.53
CA ILE A 283 3.53 0.84 13.06
C ILE A 283 4.64 1.09 14.10
N THR A 284 4.74 0.26 15.13
CA THR A 284 5.63 0.44 16.26
C THR A 284 6.75 -0.59 16.22
N ASP A 285 7.98 -0.21 16.56
CA ASP A 285 9.04 -1.18 16.79
C ASP A 285 8.81 -1.90 18.13
N ILE A 286 8.34 -3.14 18.05
CA ILE A 286 8.02 -3.95 19.21
C ILE A 286 9.26 -4.31 20.06
N TYR A 287 10.42 -4.42 19.43
CA TYR A 287 11.66 -4.75 20.13
C TYR A 287 12.13 -3.55 20.96
N GLN A 288 12.03 -2.35 20.39
CA GLN A 288 12.37 -1.13 21.10
C GLN A 288 11.38 -0.81 22.23
N LEU A 289 10.08 -0.98 22.00
CA LEU A 289 9.05 -0.84 23.04
C LEU A 289 9.30 -1.74 24.26
N ASN A 290 9.81 -2.94 24.03
CA ASN A 290 10.07 -3.91 25.06
C ASN A 290 11.52 -3.88 25.57
N ASN A 291 12.34 -2.91 25.15
CA ASN A 291 13.78 -2.85 25.46
C ASN A 291 14.52 -4.15 25.18
N LYS A 292 14.19 -4.83 24.07
CA LYS A 292 14.81 -6.07 23.65
C LYS A 292 15.61 -5.87 22.36
N PRO A 293 16.73 -6.59 22.17
CA PRO A 293 17.43 -6.56 20.90
C PRO A 293 16.55 -7.22 19.81
N CYS A 294 16.52 -6.62 18.62
CA CYS A 294 15.87 -7.22 17.46
C CYS A 294 16.71 -8.42 17.00
N PRO A 295 16.11 -9.62 16.88
CA PRO A 295 16.79 -10.78 16.34
C PRO A 295 17.31 -10.54 14.92
N ALA A 296 18.46 -11.15 14.58
CA ALA A 296 19.13 -10.91 13.28
C ALA A 296 18.30 -11.40 12.08
N GLU A 297 17.43 -12.36 12.29
CA GLU A 297 16.52 -12.92 11.29
C GLU A 297 15.27 -12.07 11.04
N VAL A 298 15.01 -11.07 11.88
CA VAL A 298 13.84 -10.19 11.76
C VAL A 298 14.19 -8.98 10.92
N ILE A 299 13.42 -8.77 9.86
CA ILE A 299 13.59 -7.62 8.97
C ILE A 299 12.73 -6.47 9.49
N GLN A 300 13.38 -5.45 10.06
CA GLN A 300 12.69 -4.22 10.41
C GLN A 300 12.35 -3.42 9.16
N GLY A 301 11.14 -2.88 9.09
CA GLY A 301 10.73 -2.13 7.91
C GLY A 301 9.23 -1.90 7.81
N ILE A 302 8.82 -1.46 6.65
CA ILE A 302 7.45 -1.06 6.33
C ILE A 302 6.88 -1.87 5.17
N ASN A 303 5.64 -2.34 5.33
CA ASN A 303 4.94 -3.11 4.31
C ASN A 303 4.35 -2.18 3.24
N LEU A 304 4.54 -2.51 1.97
CA LEU A 304 3.98 -1.79 0.82
C LEU A 304 2.98 -2.64 0.03
N ILE A 305 3.22 -3.95 -0.06
CA ILE A 305 2.31 -4.90 -0.68
C ILE A 305 2.24 -6.14 0.21
N ARG A 306 1.02 -6.55 0.59
CA ARG A 306 0.77 -7.76 1.37
C ARG A 306 -0.23 -8.69 0.70
N LEU A 307 -0.11 -9.97 0.97
CA LEU A 307 -0.94 -11.03 0.40
C LEU A 307 -2.47 -10.82 0.59
N PRO A 308 -3.00 -10.40 1.75
CA PRO A 308 -4.43 -10.17 1.91
C PRO A 308 -5.04 -9.23 0.87
N GLU A 309 -4.25 -8.27 0.36
CA GLU A 309 -4.73 -7.38 -0.70
C GLU A 309 -5.07 -8.15 -1.99
N MET A 310 -4.27 -9.15 -2.33
CA MET A 310 -4.53 -9.98 -3.51
C MET A 310 -5.84 -10.77 -3.37
N TYR A 311 -6.12 -11.26 -2.16
CA TYR A 311 -7.39 -11.93 -1.87
C TYR A 311 -8.59 -10.97 -1.98
N TYR A 312 -8.46 -9.74 -1.47
CA TYR A 312 -9.53 -8.74 -1.62
C TYR A 312 -9.71 -8.30 -3.08
N ILE A 313 -8.62 -8.13 -3.84
CA ILE A 313 -8.71 -7.82 -5.28
C ILE A 313 -9.40 -8.97 -6.03
N ALA A 314 -9.01 -10.22 -5.76
CA ALA A 314 -9.61 -11.39 -6.38
C ALA A 314 -11.09 -11.54 -6.01
N SER A 315 -11.44 -11.32 -4.74
CA SER A 315 -12.83 -11.36 -4.26
C SER A 315 -13.68 -10.27 -4.93
N GLU A 316 -13.20 -9.02 -4.95
CA GLU A 316 -13.89 -7.89 -5.59
C GLU A 316 -14.08 -8.15 -7.09
N ALA A 317 -13.02 -8.56 -7.78
CA ALA A 317 -13.07 -8.83 -9.21
C ALA A 317 -14.01 -9.99 -9.56
N ALA A 318 -13.97 -11.10 -8.81
CA ALA A 318 -14.88 -12.22 -9.02
C ALA A 318 -16.34 -11.83 -8.77
N LEU A 319 -16.59 -11.02 -7.72
CA LEU A 319 -17.94 -10.53 -7.40
C LEU A 319 -18.48 -9.64 -8.53
N LEU A 320 -17.66 -8.72 -9.05
CA LEU A 320 -18.03 -7.86 -10.18
C LEU A 320 -18.28 -8.62 -11.49
N LYS A 321 -17.65 -9.80 -11.66
CA LYS A 321 -17.90 -10.73 -12.78
C LYS A 321 -19.16 -11.58 -12.59
N GLY A 322 -19.78 -11.53 -11.40
CA GLY A 322 -20.92 -12.38 -11.06
C GLY A 322 -20.53 -13.79 -10.62
N ASP A 323 -19.25 -14.07 -10.41
CA ASP A 323 -18.76 -15.33 -9.85
C ASP A 323 -18.76 -15.28 -8.32
N TYR A 324 -19.95 -15.32 -7.75
CA TYR A 324 -20.17 -15.22 -6.32
C TYR A 324 -19.44 -16.32 -5.51
N PRO A 325 -19.44 -17.60 -5.90
CA PRO A 325 -18.75 -18.65 -5.14
C PRO A 325 -17.24 -18.39 -5.03
N THR A 326 -16.60 -17.99 -6.11
CA THR A 326 -15.17 -17.63 -6.11
C THR A 326 -14.90 -16.41 -5.27
N ALA A 327 -15.73 -15.37 -5.38
CA ALA A 327 -15.62 -14.16 -4.59
C ALA A 327 -15.71 -14.45 -3.09
N LEU A 328 -16.72 -15.21 -2.69
CA LEU A 328 -16.96 -15.59 -1.30
C LEU A 328 -15.79 -16.42 -0.73
N ASN A 329 -15.27 -17.36 -1.52
CA ASN A 329 -14.15 -18.21 -1.12
C ASN A 329 -12.90 -17.38 -0.80
N TYR A 330 -12.51 -16.42 -1.68
CA TYR A 330 -11.36 -15.55 -1.41
C TYR A 330 -11.58 -14.67 -0.20
N PHE A 331 -12.77 -14.11 -0.04
CA PHE A 331 -13.11 -13.26 1.10
C PHE A 331 -13.05 -14.02 2.42
N ASN A 332 -13.69 -15.18 2.49
CA ASN A 332 -13.74 -16.01 3.70
C ASN A 332 -12.36 -16.47 4.17
N GLN A 333 -11.44 -16.80 3.25
CA GLN A 333 -10.07 -17.18 3.62
C GLN A 333 -9.38 -16.07 4.43
N VAL A 334 -9.58 -14.80 4.08
CA VAL A 334 -9.04 -13.69 4.89
C VAL A 334 -9.78 -13.58 6.21
N LEU A 335 -11.12 -13.62 6.23
CA LEU A 335 -11.89 -13.57 7.48
C LEU A 335 -11.42 -14.62 8.48
N GLU A 336 -11.34 -15.89 8.05
CA GLU A 336 -10.93 -17.01 8.88
C GLU A 336 -9.50 -16.84 9.40
N SER A 337 -8.58 -16.33 8.56
CA SER A 337 -7.21 -16.03 8.98
C SER A 337 -7.14 -14.92 10.03
N ARG A 338 -8.15 -14.08 10.12
CA ARG A 338 -8.31 -13.01 11.12
C ARG A 338 -9.19 -13.41 12.30
N GLY A 339 -9.61 -14.70 12.40
CA GLY A 339 -10.40 -15.25 13.50
C GLY A 339 -11.89 -14.99 13.39
N LEU A 340 -12.35 -14.51 12.25
CA LEU A 340 -13.77 -14.28 11.99
C LEU A 340 -14.39 -15.50 11.32
N THR A 341 -15.67 -15.73 11.59
CA THR A 341 -16.44 -16.81 10.93
C THR A 341 -16.72 -16.45 9.47
N ALA A 342 -16.54 -17.41 8.57
CA ALA A 342 -16.94 -17.29 7.17
C ALA A 342 -18.39 -16.81 7.02
N LEU A 343 -18.70 -16.03 5.99
CA LEU A 343 -20.03 -15.40 5.88
C LEU A 343 -21.16 -16.41 5.76
N ASP A 344 -20.94 -17.49 5.03
CA ASP A 344 -21.90 -18.56 4.80
C ASP A 344 -22.08 -19.49 6.01
N ASP A 345 -21.10 -19.53 6.91
CA ASP A 345 -21.16 -20.28 8.17
C ASP A 345 -21.85 -19.50 9.32
N ARG A 346 -22.20 -18.22 9.10
CA ARG A 346 -22.91 -17.40 10.09
C ARG A 346 -24.38 -17.81 10.20
N ILE A 347 -24.98 -17.53 11.35
CA ILE A 347 -26.41 -17.84 11.59
C ILE A 347 -27.16 -16.56 11.97
N PRO A 348 -27.99 -16.00 11.08
CA PRO A 348 -28.20 -16.44 9.68
C PRO A 348 -26.96 -16.21 8.81
N ALA A 349 -26.81 -16.96 7.73
CA ALA A 349 -25.77 -16.73 6.73
C ALA A 349 -25.83 -15.31 6.17
N GLU A 350 -24.67 -14.71 5.96
CA GLU A 350 -24.54 -13.34 5.44
C GLU A 350 -24.09 -13.34 3.98
N THR A 351 -24.57 -12.35 3.24
CA THR A 351 -24.21 -12.18 1.82
C THR A 351 -22.96 -11.31 1.70
N LEU A 352 -22.04 -11.72 0.83
CA LEU A 352 -20.91 -10.89 0.42
C LEU A 352 -21.42 -9.76 -0.49
N THR A 353 -21.01 -8.54 -0.17
CA THR A 353 -21.23 -7.34 -0.98
C THR A 353 -19.93 -6.58 -1.18
N ILE A 354 -19.91 -5.67 -2.14
CA ILE A 354 -18.75 -4.78 -2.34
C ILE A 354 -18.47 -3.95 -1.09
N ASP A 355 -19.50 -3.40 -0.47
CA ASP A 355 -19.36 -2.61 0.76
C ASP A 355 -18.70 -3.42 1.89
N ARG A 356 -19.02 -4.72 1.98
CA ARG A 356 -18.38 -5.61 2.95
C ARG A 356 -16.89 -5.81 2.66
N ILE A 357 -16.51 -5.87 1.40
CA ILE A 357 -15.09 -5.92 0.99
C ILE A 357 -14.41 -4.59 1.35
N ASP A 358 -15.05 -3.46 1.08
CA ASP A 358 -14.52 -2.12 1.42
C ASP A 358 -14.31 -1.97 2.94
N GLU A 359 -15.28 -2.41 3.76
CA GLU A 359 -15.17 -2.41 5.23
C GLU A 359 -13.98 -3.26 5.73
N GLU A 360 -13.81 -4.47 5.19
CA GLU A 360 -12.73 -5.35 5.61
C GLU A 360 -11.36 -4.84 5.13
N ARG A 361 -11.26 -4.25 3.94
CA ARG A 361 -10.05 -3.56 3.46
C ARG A 361 -9.68 -2.40 4.37
N TYR A 362 -10.66 -1.62 4.82
CA TYR A 362 -10.43 -0.52 5.76
C TYR A 362 -9.81 -1.01 7.07
N LYS A 363 -10.31 -2.11 7.64
CA LYS A 363 -9.71 -2.73 8.83
C LYS A 363 -8.31 -3.28 8.58
N GLU A 364 -8.10 -3.93 7.44
CA GLU A 364 -6.86 -4.65 7.14
C GLU A 364 -5.67 -3.72 6.90
N PHE A 365 -5.88 -2.58 6.22
CA PHE A 365 -4.80 -1.73 5.72
C PHE A 365 -4.55 -0.46 6.54
N ILE A 366 -5.10 -0.37 7.76
CA ILE A 366 -4.71 0.69 8.70
C ILE A 366 -3.19 0.67 8.94
N GLY A 367 -2.55 1.82 8.87
CA GLY A 367 -1.10 1.95 9.00
C GLY A 367 -0.32 1.63 7.72
N GLU A 368 -0.98 1.48 6.55
CA GLU A 368 -0.30 1.12 5.29
C GLU A 368 -0.59 2.08 4.13
N GLY A 369 -1.43 3.10 4.34
CA GLY A 369 -1.74 4.14 3.36
C GLY A 369 -2.55 3.68 2.14
N GLN A 370 -3.07 2.44 2.14
CA GLN A 370 -3.81 1.93 0.99
C GLN A 370 -5.30 2.28 1.03
N SER A 371 -5.85 2.61 2.20
CA SER A 371 -7.28 2.89 2.36
C SER A 371 -7.73 4.14 1.62
N PHE A 372 -6.96 5.22 1.65
CA PHE A 372 -7.30 6.43 0.90
C PHE A 372 -7.27 6.20 -0.62
N PHE A 373 -6.28 5.46 -1.11
CA PHE A 373 -6.23 5.08 -2.52
C PHE A 373 -7.42 4.20 -2.95
N HIS A 374 -7.84 3.29 -2.08
CA HIS A 374 -9.03 2.48 -2.34
C HIS A 374 -10.30 3.34 -2.37
N MET A 375 -10.48 4.23 -1.39
CA MET A 375 -11.60 5.17 -1.35
C MET A 375 -11.67 6.04 -2.61
N LYS A 376 -10.52 6.58 -3.06
CA LYS A 376 -10.41 7.34 -4.31
C LYS A 376 -10.78 6.48 -5.53
N GLY A 377 -10.22 5.28 -5.63
CA GLY A 377 -10.48 4.35 -6.73
C GLY A 377 -11.95 3.98 -6.87
N ARG A 378 -12.62 3.79 -5.74
CA ARG A 378 -14.05 3.47 -5.63
C ARG A 378 -14.96 4.69 -5.63
N HIS A 379 -14.40 5.91 -5.55
CA HIS A 379 -15.13 7.16 -5.39
C HIS A 379 -16.10 7.15 -4.20
N LEU A 380 -15.62 6.63 -3.05
CA LEU A 380 -16.44 6.46 -1.85
C LEU A 380 -16.67 7.79 -1.13
N ASP A 381 -17.84 7.94 -0.53
CA ASP A 381 -18.05 8.93 0.51
C ASP A 381 -17.23 8.56 1.75
N ILE A 382 -16.64 9.55 2.41
CA ILE A 382 -15.80 9.34 3.60
C ILE A 382 -16.60 9.75 4.84
N GLN A 383 -16.67 8.87 5.82
CA GLN A 383 -17.23 9.22 7.11
C GLN A 383 -16.16 9.88 7.97
N ASP A 384 -16.41 11.08 8.46
CA ASP A 384 -15.52 11.76 9.40
C ASP A 384 -15.68 11.23 10.84
N ALA A 385 -14.83 11.75 11.72
CA ALA A 385 -14.82 11.34 13.12
C ALA A 385 -16.09 11.66 13.90
N ASP A 386 -16.87 12.62 13.46
CA ASP A 386 -18.13 13.00 14.08
C ASP A 386 -19.31 12.19 13.50
N GLY A 387 -19.00 11.22 12.62
CA GLY A 387 -19.99 10.39 11.93
C GLY A 387 -20.65 11.11 10.76
N GLN A 388 -20.16 12.30 10.38
CA GLN A 388 -20.71 13.03 9.24
C GLN A 388 -20.16 12.44 7.93
N LEU A 389 -21.03 12.38 6.94
CA LEU A 389 -20.69 11.86 5.63
C LEU A 389 -20.14 12.98 4.75
N ILE A 390 -18.85 12.91 4.43
CA ILE A 390 -18.17 13.78 3.48
C ILE A 390 -18.36 13.19 2.09
N LYS A 391 -19.13 13.88 1.25
CA LYS A 391 -19.44 13.40 -0.11
C LYS A 391 -18.21 13.38 -0.99
N ALA A 392 -18.02 12.28 -1.70
CA ALA A 392 -16.98 12.13 -2.72
C ALA A 392 -17.04 13.30 -3.71
N SER A 393 -15.90 13.92 -3.95
CA SER A 393 -15.81 15.10 -4.81
C SER A 393 -14.36 15.34 -5.27
N PRO A 394 -14.16 16.13 -6.34
CA PRO A 394 -12.82 16.57 -6.72
C PRO A 394 -12.04 17.25 -5.59
N LYS A 395 -12.73 17.99 -4.71
CA LYS A 395 -12.09 18.62 -3.54
C LYS A 395 -11.35 17.62 -2.65
N ILE A 396 -11.89 16.38 -2.52
CA ILE A 396 -11.31 15.34 -1.65
C ILE A 396 -10.22 14.57 -2.41
N TYR A 397 -10.50 14.20 -3.66
CA TYR A 397 -9.71 13.20 -4.36
C TYR A 397 -8.73 13.77 -5.39
N ASN A 398 -8.81 15.06 -5.75
CA ASN A 398 -7.91 15.68 -6.70
C ASN A 398 -6.92 16.59 -5.98
N ILE A 399 -5.73 16.06 -5.72
CA ILE A 399 -4.62 16.83 -5.17
C ILE A 399 -3.89 17.44 -6.36
N GLU A 400 -3.76 18.77 -6.35
CA GLU A 400 -3.11 19.50 -7.45
C GLU A 400 -1.62 19.18 -7.49
N ILE A 401 -1.09 19.16 -8.71
CA ILE A 401 0.36 19.08 -8.93
C ILE A 401 0.99 20.36 -8.35
N PRO A 402 2.13 20.27 -7.65
CA PRO A 402 2.79 21.43 -7.08
C PRO A 402 3.07 22.53 -8.13
N GLU A 403 2.70 23.76 -7.83
CA GLU A 403 2.79 24.90 -8.79
C GLU A 403 4.22 25.13 -9.29
N GLN A 404 5.21 24.87 -8.44
CA GLN A 404 6.64 25.01 -8.75
C GLN A 404 7.08 24.15 -9.95
N GLU A 405 6.38 23.05 -10.24
CA GLU A 405 6.72 22.15 -11.35
C GLU A 405 6.44 22.80 -12.72
N PHE A 406 5.50 23.73 -12.78
CA PHE A 406 5.17 24.44 -14.02
C PHE A 406 6.18 25.54 -14.36
N ASP A 407 7.00 25.97 -13.40
CA ASP A 407 8.05 26.97 -13.64
C ASP A 407 9.25 26.39 -14.41
N TYR A 408 9.45 25.07 -14.36
CA TYR A 408 10.52 24.35 -15.05
C TYR A 408 10.10 23.78 -16.40
N SER A 409 8.83 23.92 -16.78
CA SER A 409 8.24 23.35 -18.00
C SER A 409 8.19 24.36 -19.16
N LYS A 410 8.86 25.52 -19.04
CA LYS A 410 8.89 26.60 -20.05
C LYS A 410 10.14 26.56 -20.91
#